data_cd5c5d0833662bec80b5dcd4c956c362
#
_entry.id   cd5c5d0833662bec80b5dcd4c956c362
#
_cell.length_a   1.000
_cell.length_b   1.000
_cell.length_c   1.000
_cell.angle_alpha   90.00
_cell.angle_beta   90.00
_cell.angle_gamma   90.00
#
_symmetry.space_group_name_H-M   'P 1'
#
loop_
_entity.id
_entity.type
_entity.pdbx_description
1 polymer ?
#
loop_
_entity_poly.entity_id
_entity_poly.type
_entity_poly.pdbx_seq_one_letter_code
_entity_poly.pdbx_strand_id
1 'polypeptide(L)'
;VMSVPDVRGREIQETVLSAGRFFIVRVRATSPTIFEEKCMHCGSAEELFHELSTLQEELMTEALEARQGETSRPIRQAKQYVHKHYAENITLEEVCDHVGFSVAYFSALFKKETGEGFAKYLMRVRMDEAKTLLRETGLSVTEICERVGYNDRKHFTQTFHKIAGVNPAEYRKLYG
;
A
#
# COMPACT_ATOMS: atom_id res chain seq x y z
N VAL A 1 46.49 -20.60 -28.53
CA VAL A 1 46.99 -19.21 -28.44
C VAL A 1 46.07 -18.56 -27.40
N MET A 2 46.59 -18.46 -26.16
CA MET A 2 45.87 -17.70 -25.11
C MET A 2 45.94 -16.22 -25.49
N SER A 3 44.81 -15.63 -25.91
CA SER A 3 44.71 -14.18 -26.07
C SER A 3 44.95 -13.53 -24.69
N VAL A 4 45.98 -12.73 -24.57
CA VAL A 4 46.20 -11.87 -23.39
C VAL A 4 45.04 -10.89 -23.37
N PRO A 5 44.21 -10.85 -22.31
CA PRO A 5 43.12 -9.87 -22.23
C PRO A 5 43.77 -8.48 -22.24
N ASP A 6 43.28 -7.64 -23.17
CA ASP A 6 43.71 -6.25 -23.28
C ASP A 6 43.59 -5.55 -21.92
N VAL A 7 44.58 -4.75 -21.57
CA VAL A 7 44.64 -4.00 -20.28
C VAL A 7 43.34 -3.19 -20.10
N ARG A 8 42.82 -2.62 -21.17
CA ARG A 8 41.50 -1.93 -21.18
C ARG A 8 40.32 -2.84 -20.78
N GLY A 9 40.33 -4.09 -21.21
CA GLY A 9 39.27 -5.05 -20.86
C GLY A 9 39.26 -5.34 -19.35
N ARG A 10 40.41 -5.45 -18.69
CA ARG A 10 40.46 -5.64 -17.23
C ARG A 10 40.01 -4.40 -16.45
N GLU A 11 40.39 -3.21 -16.89
CA GLU A 11 39.99 -1.96 -16.26
C GLU A 11 38.43 -1.76 -16.34
N ILE A 12 37.83 -2.10 -17.46
CA ILE A 12 36.39 -2.07 -17.64
C ILE A 12 35.70 -3.07 -16.70
N GLN A 13 36.20 -4.31 -16.64
CA GLN A 13 35.69 -5.35 -15.78
C GLN A 13 35.75 -4.96 -14.29
N GLU A 14 36.90 -4.44 -13.82
CA GLU A 14 37.02 -3.95 -12.44
C GLU A 14 36.09 -2.80 -12.13
N THR A 15 35.87 -1.88 -13.07
CA THR A 15 34.96 -0.75 -12.93
C THR A 15 33.51 -1.23 -12.80
N VAL A 16 33.09 -2.17 -13.65
CA VAL A 16 31.73 -2.76 -13.61
C VAL A 16 31.50 -3.54 -12.33
N LEU A 17 32.44 -4.35 -11.89
CA LEU A 17 32.36 -5.08 -10.63
C LEU A 17 32.27 -4.14 -9.42
N SER A 18 33.08 -3.06 -9.40
CA SER A 18 33.05 -2.05 -8.35
C SER A 18 31.69 -1.33 -8.28
N ALA A 19 31.16 -0.94 -9.44
CA ALA A 19 29.83 -0.32 -9.53
C ALA A 19 28.72 -1.28 -9.04
N GLY A 20 28.74 -2.53 -9.48
CA GLY A 20 27.78 -3.55 -9.05
C GLY A 20 27.81 -3.79 -7.54
N ARG A 21 29.00 -3.94 -6.95
CA ARG A 21 29.17 -4.06 -5.50
C ARG A 21 28.61 -2.87 -4.74
N PHE A 22 28.85 -1.66 -5.24
CA PHE A 22 28.33 -0.43 -4.63
C PHE A 22 26.80 -0.42 -4.59
N PHE A 23 26.12 -0.82 -5.67
CA PHE A 23 24.68 -0.92 -5.73
C PHE A 23 24.13 -2.02 -4.81
N ILE A 24 24.71 -3.22 -4.84
CA ILE A 24 24.26 -4.37 -4.02
C ILE A 24 24.36 -4.05 -2.52
N VAL A 25 25.48 -3.48 -2.08
CA VAL A 25 25.68 -3.12 -0.66
C VAL A 25 24.65 -2.08 -0.19
N ARG A 26 24.30 -1.15 -1.07
CA ARG A 26 23.37 -0.06 -0.74
C ARG A 26 21.91 -0.53 -0.65
N VAL A 27 21.52 -1.51 -1.43
CA VAL A 27 20.13 -2.00 -1.52
C VAL A 27 19.90 -3.28 -0.70
N ARG A 28 20.94 -4.00 -0.29
CA ARG A 28 20.90 -5.25 0.50
C ARG A 28 20.08 -6.40 -0.15
N ALA A 29 19.92 -6.39 -1.46
CA ALA A 29 18.96 -7.26 -2.14
C ALA A 29 19.58 -8.56 -2.70
N THR A 30 20.84 -8.56 -3.13
CA THR A 30 21.47 -9.71 -3.81
C THR A 30 22.84 -10.00 -3.24
N SER A 31 23.29 -11.27 -3.31
CA SER A 31 24.65 -11.62 -2.92
C SER A 31 25.66 -11.09 -3.95
N PRO A 32 26.71 -10.36 -3.52
CA PRO A 32 27.75 -9.88 -4.42
C PRO A 32 28.42 -10.98 -5.26
N THR A 33 28.52 -12.18 -4.73
CA THR A 33 29.13 -13.36 -5.37
C THR A 33 28.44 -13.78 -6.65
N ILE A 34 27.09 -13.74 -6.69
CA ILE A 34 26.31 -14.13 -7.88
C ILE A 34 26.57 -13.17 -9.04
N PHE A 35 26.59 -11.86 -8.76
CA PHE A 35 26.90 -10.86 -9.80
C PHE A 35 28.34 -10.97 -10.30
N GLU A 36 29.30 -11.20 -9.40
CA GLU A 36 30.70 -11.40 -9.74
C GLU A 36 30.91 -12.63 -10.63
N GLU A 37 30.27 -13.75 -10.32
CA GLU A 37 30.28 -14.96 -11.14
C GLU A 37 29.73 -14.71 -12.55
N LYS A 38 28.61 -14.00 -12.69
CA LYS A 38 28.06 -13.63 -14.00
C LYS A 38 29.04 -12.77 -14.80
N CYS A 39 29.62 -11.74 -14.18
CA CYS A 39 30.63 -10.89 -14.83
C CYS A 39 31.90 -11.63 -15.27
N MET A 40 32.30 -12.68 -14.53
CA MET A 40 33.46 -13.48 -14.89
C MET A 40 33.28 -14.33 -16.16
N HIS A 41 32.00 -14.61 -16.54
CA HIS A 41 31.67 -15.36 -17.76
C HIS A 41 31.45 -14.45 -18.98
N CYS A 42 31.44 -13.14 -18.80
CA CYS A 42 31.30 -12.19 -19.93
C CYS A 42 32.55 -12.13 -20.77
N GLY A 43 32.40 -12.31 -22.08
CA GLY A 43 33.52 -12.28 -23.06
C GLY A 43 33.76 -10.90 -23.67
N SER A 44 32.83 -9.94 -23.46
CA SER A 44 32.92 -8.60 -24.04
C SER A 44 32.52 -7.50 -23.04
N ALA A 45 32.92 -6.26 -23.33
CA ALA A 45 32.48 -5.09 -22.55
C ALA A 45 30.98 -4.87 -22.66
N GLU A 46 30.36 -5.16 -23.80
CA GLU A 46 28.93 -5.03 -24.01
C GLU A 46 28.14 -5.97 -23.13
N GLU A 47 28.58 -7.22 -22.98
CA GLU A 47 27.97 -8.20 -22.04
C GLU A 47 28.10 -7.75 -20.60
N LEU A 48 29.24 -7.20 -20.18
CA LEU A 48 29.45 -6.66 -18.84
C LEU A 48 28.50 -5.49 -18.53
N PHE A 49 28.33 -4.56 -19.48
CA PHE A 49 27.39 -3.44 -19.29
C PHE A 49 25.94 -3.92 -19.29
N HIS A 50 25.62 -4.94 -20.06
CA HIS A 50 24.28 -5.56 -20.04
C HIS A 50 23.97 -6.17 -18.67
N GLU A 51 24.91 -6.95 -18.09
CA GLU A 51 24.73 -7.52 -16.75
C GLU A 51 24.62 -6.43 -15.66
N LEU A 52 25.37 -5.34 -15.78
CA LEU A 52 25.26 -4.21 -14.86
C LEU A 52 23.89 -3.52 -14.98
N SER A 53 23.38 -3.31 -16.20
CA SER A 53 22.07 -2.71 -16.43
C SER A 53 20.94 -3.58 -15.90
N THR A 54 21.02 -4.89 -16.13
CA THR A 54 20.05 -5.87 -15.61
C THR A 54 20.04 -5.85 -14.07
N LEU A 55 21.20 -5.86 -13.42
CA LEU A 55 21.29 -5.73 -11.97
C LEU A 55 20.65 -4.43 -11.48
N GLN A 56 20.89 -3.32 -12.16
CA GLN A 56 20.32 -2.03 -11.79
C GLN A 56 18.80 -2.02 -11.88
N GLU A 57 18.22 -2.63 -12.93
CA GLU A 57 16.78 -2.76 -13.10
C GLU A 57 16.15 -3.67 -12.03
N GLU A 58 16.77 -4.81 -11.73
CA GLU A 58 16.32 -5.71 -10.66
C GLU A 58 16.32 -5.00 -9.30
N LEU A 59 17.41 -4.33 -8.92
CA LEU A 59 17.52 -3.61 -7.65
C LEU A 59 16.55 -2.42 -7.56
N MET A 60 16.28 -1.73 -8.68
CA MET A 60 15.29 -0.66 -8.72
C MET A 60 13.88 -1.21 -8.51
N THR A 61 13.56 -2.33 -9.14
CA THR A 61 12.26 -3.00 -8.98
C THR A 61 12.05 -3.46 -7.55
N GLU A 62 13.02 -4.13 -6.95
CA GLU A 62 12.97 -4.55 -5.53
C GLU A 62 12.82 -3.36 -4.58
N ALA A 63 13.56 -2.26 -4.82
CA ALA A 63 13.45 -1.04 -4.02
C ALA A 63 12.07 -0.37 -4.13
N LEU A 64 11.45 -0.42 -5.31
CA LEU A 64 10.09 0.08 -5.54
C LEU A 64 9.05 -0.82 -4.85
N GLU A 65 9.20 -2.14 -4.93
CA GLU A 65 8.33 -3.11 -4.26
C GLU A 65 8.42 -3.01 -2.74
N ALA A 66 9.64 -2.88 -2.19
CA ALA A 66 9.87 -2.66 -0.77
C ALA A 66 9.20 -1.35 -0.29
N ARG A 67 9.33 -0.25 -1.05
CA ARG A 67 8.65 1.02 -0.76
C ARG A 67 7.12 0.90 -0.83
N GLN A 68 6.59 0.15 -1.80
CA GLN A 68 5.15 -0.11 -1.88
C GLN A 68 4.68 -0.96 -0.69
N GLY A 69 5.46 -1.95 -0.28
CA GLY A 69 5.20 -2.76 0.92
C GLY A 69 5.22 -1.93 2.21
N GLU A 70 6.16 -1.02 2.36
CA GLU A 70 6.26 -0.11 3.51
C GLU A 70 5.09 0.91 3.56
N THR A 71 4.63 1.42 2.41
CA THR A 71 3.48 2.33 2.34
C THR A 71 2.14 1.62 2.45
N SER A 72 2.02 0.41 1.94
CA SER A 72 0.76 -0.35 1.98
C SER A 72 0.45 -0.95 3.35
N ARG A 73 1.48 -1.26 4.16
CA ARG A 73 1.31 -1.84 5.50
C ARG A 73 0.57 -0.91 6.48
N PRO A 74 0.96 0.38 6.66
CA PRO A 74 0.23 1.31 7.52
C PRO A 74 -1.21 1.52 7.06
N ILE A 75 -1.45 1.61 5.75
CA ILE A 75 -2.80 1.76 5.21
C ILE A 75 -3.65 0.52 5.48
N ARG A 76 -3.10 -0.66 5.36
CA ARG A 76 -3.80 -1.91 5.71
C ARG A 76 -4.13 -1.96 7.20
N GLN A 77 -3.19 -1.60 8.08
CA GLN A 77 -3.41 -1.53 9.51
C GLN A 77 -4.51 -0.51 9.86
N ALA A 78 -4.48 0.68 9.26
CA ALA A 78 -5.51 1.69 9.43
C ALA A 78 -6.90 1.21 8.98
N LYS A 79 -6.99 0.55 7.83
CA LYS A 79 -8.25 -0.05 7.36
C LYS A 79 -8.77 -1.11 8.34
N GLN A 80 -7.91 -1.97 8.85
CA GLN A 80 -8.27 -2.97 9.86
C GLN A 80 -8.75 -2.31 11.16
N TYR A 81 -8.06 -1.27 11.61
CA TYR A 81 -8.46 -0.49 12.78
C TYR A 81 -9.85 0.13 12.60
N VAL A 82 -10.09 0.79 11.45
CA VAL A 82 -11.40 1.36 11.12
C VAL A 82 -12.49 0.28 11.10
N HIS A 83 -12.27 -0.86 10.46
CA HIS A 83 -13.27 -1.95 10.42
C HIS A 83 -13.56 -2.55 11.79
N LYS A 84 -12.61 -2.51 12.71
CA LYS A 84 -12.82 -2.98 14.09
C LYS A 84 -13.55 -1.98 14.97
N HIS A 85 -13.34 -0.67 14.73
CA HIS A 85 -13.77 0.42 15.60
C HIS A 85 -14.75 1.40 14.94
N TYR A 86 -15.30 1.09 13.74
CA TYR A 86 -16.15 2.03 12.99
C TYR A 86 -17.36 2.54 13.76
N ALA A 87 -17.90 1.76 14.70
CA ALA A 87 -19.03 2.15 15.53
C ALA A 87 -18.64 3.19 16.62
N GLU A 88 -17.37 3.33 16.90
CA GLU A 88 -16.84 4.26 17.91
C GLU A 88 -16.58 5.64 17.27
N ASN A 89 -16.41 6.66 18.09
CA ASN A 89 -16.07 8.00 17.59
C ASN A 89 -14.57 8.14 17.34
N ILE A 90 -14.07 7.36 16.37
CA ILE A 90 -12.64 7.37 16.02
C ILE A 90 -12.24 8.60 15.21
N THR A 91 -11.06 9.12 15.51
CA THR A 91 -10.46 10.27 14.82
C THR A 91 -9.30 9.85 13.93
N LEU A 92 -8.89 10.71 13.02
CA LEU A 92 -7.69 10.47 12.21
C LEU A 92 -6.43 10.44 13.07
N GLU A 93 -6.39 11.27 14.13
CA GLU A 93 -5.30 11.35 15.09
C GLU A 93 -5.09 10.01 15.79
N GLU A 94 -6.15 9.38 16.30
CA GLU A 94 -6.09 8.06 16.94
C GLU A 94 -5.58 6.97 15.99
N VAL A 95 -6.00 7.01 14.74
CA VAL A 95 -5.48 6.08 13.72
C VAL A 95 -4.01 6.34 13.44
N CYS A 96 -3.59 7.60 13.36
CA CYS A 96 -2.19 7.99 13.15
C CYS A 96 -1.30 7.51 14.29
N ASP A 97 -1.74 7.65 15.53
CA ASP A 97 -1.04 7.16 16.72
C ASP A 97 -0.89 5.63 16.68
N HIS A 98 -1.95 4.93 16.24
CA HIS A 98 -1.93 3.47 16.10
C HIS A 98 -0.93 2.98 15.04
N VAL A 99 -0.78 3.71 13.93
CA VAL A 99 0.12 3.32 12.83
C VAL A 99 1.51 3.97 12.91
N GLY A 100 1.74 4.89 13.84
CA GLY A 100 3.04 5.53 14.11
C GLY A 100 3.43 6.61 13.09
N PHE A 101 2.46 7.37 12.56
CA PHE A 101 2.69 8.43 11.57
C PHE A 101 2.12 9.78 12.02
N SER A 102 2.71 10.88 11.52
CA SER A 102 2.12 12.20 11.69
C SER A 102 0.82 12.35 10.89
N VAL A 103 -0.15 13.09 11.44
CA VAL A 103 -1.48 13.31 10.83
C VAL A 103 -1.37 13.89 9.42
N ALA A 104 -0.50 14.89 9.22
CA ALA A 104 -0.31 15.53 7.92
C ALA A 104 0.18 14.55 6.84
N TYR A 105 1.20 13.76 7.17
CA TYR A 105 1.75 12.76 6.25
C TYR A 105 0.73 11.64 5.97
N PHE A 106 0.14 11.08 7.04
CA PHE A 106 -0.78 9.96 6.91
C PHE A 106 -2.06 10.33 6.16
N SER A 107 -2.61 11.53 6.38
CA SER A 107 -3.78 12.02 5.64
C SER A 107 -3.55 12.05 4.12
N ALA A 108 -2.39 12.55 3.68
CA ALA A 108 -2.03 12.58 2.26
C ALA A 108 -1.83 11.16 1.71
N LEU A 109 -1.10 10.32 2.44
CA LEU A 109 -0.85 8.93 2.10
C LEU A 109 -2.16 8.12 1.99
N PHE A 110 -3.03 8.24 3.00
CA PHE A 110 -4.32 7.54 3.05
C PHE A 110 -5.19 7.92 1.85
N LYS A 111 -5.29 9.22 1.53
CA LYS A 111 -6.04 9.71 0.38
C LYS A 111 -5.47 9.21 -0.94
N LYS A 112 -4.14 9.17 -1.07
CA LYS A 112 -3.46 8.65 -2.27
C LYS A 112 -3.77 7.16 -2.48
N GLU A 113 -3.68 6.35 -1.43
CA GLU A 113 -3.82 4.89 -1.49
C GLU A 113 -5.27 4.40 -1.53
N THR A 114 -6.22 5.16 -0.96
CA THR A 114 -7.65 4.79 -0.92
C THR A 114 -8.51 5.52 -1.93
N GLY A 115 -7.99 6.61 -2.53
CA GLY A 115 -8.73 7.51 -3.41
C GLY A 115 -9.65 8.49 -2.67
N GLU A 116 -9.76 8.39 -1.33
CA GLU A 116 -10.66 9.21 -0.52
C GLU A 116 -10.05 9.58 0.84
N GLY A 117 -10.50 10.69 1.44
CA GLY A 117 -10.07 11.08 2.78
C GLY A 117 -10.66 10.18 3.86
N PHE A 118 -9.98 10.12 5.03
CA PHE A 118 -10.35 9.26 6.16
C PHE A 118 -11.81 9.38 6.59
N ALA A 119 -12.33 10.60 6.78
CA ALA A 119 -13.72 10.81 7.20
C ALA A 119 -14.73 10.23 6.21
N LYS A 120 -14.47 10.34 4.91
CA LYS A 120 -15.31 9.77 3.86
C LYS A 120 -15.21 8.25 3.84
N TYR A 121 -14.01 7.70 4.04
CA TYR A 121 -13.79 6.27 4.16
C TYR A 121 -14.56 5.68 5.34
N LEU A 122 -14.44 6.26 6.55
CA LEU A 122 -15.18 5.85 7.74
C LEU A 122 -16.69 5.90 7.53
N MET A 123 -17.19 7.00 6.95
CA MET A 123 -18.61 7.14 6.61
C MET A 123 -19.06 6.01 5.67
N ARG A 124 -18.28 5.68 4.65
CA ARG A 124 -18.61 4.59 3.72
C ARG A 124 -18.64 3.24 4.42
N VAL A 125 -17.66 2.93 5.27
CA VAL A 125 -17.65 1.68 6.06
C VAL A 125 -18.90 1.56 6.93
N ARG A 126 -19.29 2.63 7.63
CA ARG A 126 -20.51 2.67 8.43
C ARG A 126 -21.78 2.44 7.61
N MET A 127 -21.86 3.02 6.40
CA MET A 127 -23.02 2.85 5.51
C MET A 127 -23.08 1.46 4.90
N ASP A 128 -21.94 0.86 4.56
CA ASP A 128 -21.91 -0.51 4.04
C ASP A 128 -22.32 -1.51 5.11
N GLU A 129 -21.90 -1.31 6.35
CA GLU A 129 -22.39 -2.10 7.50
C GLU A 129 -23.88 -1.90 7.77
N ALA A 130 -24.37 -0.66 7.67
CA ALA A 130 -25.81 -0.38 7.79
C ALA A 130 -26.64 -1.12 6.74
N LYS A 131 -26.16 -1.20 5.49
CA LYS A 131 -26.81 -1.97 4.42
C LYS A 131 -26.85 -3.47 4.76
N THR A 132 -25.77 -4.01 5.31
CA THR A 132 -25.70 -5.41 5.75
C THR A 132 -26.72 -5.68 6.87
N LEU A 133 -26.73 -4.84 7.91
CA LEU A 133 -27.68 -4.97 9.02
C LEU A 133 -29.15 -4.82 8.57
N LEU A 134 -29.42 -3.94 7.61
CA LEU A 134 -30.77 -3.78 7.04
C LEU A 134 -31.25 -5.02 6.30
N ARG A 135 -30.35 -5.73 5.63
CA ARG A 135 -30.68 -6.95 4.86
C ARG A 135 -30.80 -8.18 5.74
N GLU A 136 -29.89 -8.32 6.70
CA GLU A 136 -29.66 -9.58 7.41
C GLU A 136 -30.32 -9.63 8.77
N THR A 137 -30.85 -8.49 9.28
CA THR A 137 -31.44 -8.42 10.61
C THR A 137 -32.79 -7.73 10.65
N GLY A 138 -33.61 -8.08 11.66
CA GLY A 138 -34.88 -7.39 11.97
C GLY A 138 -34.70 -6.13 12.83
N LEU A 139 -33.51 -5.62 13.04
CA LEU A 139 -33.24 -4.44 13.86
C LEU A 139 -33.96 -3.20 13.32
N SER A 140 -34.48 -2.36 14.20
CA SER A 140 -35.06 -1.07 13.80
C SER A 140 -33.99 -0.15 13.18
N VAL A 141 -34.43 0.80 12.37
CA VAL A 141 -33.51 1.82 11.78
C VAL A 141 -32.81 2.62 12.86
N THR A 142 -33.41 2.80 14.03
CA THR A 142 -32.78 3.50 15.16
C THR A 142 -31.66 2.67 15.78
N GLU A 143 -31.89 1.38 16.02
CA GLU A 143 -30.86 0.48 16.52
C GLU A 143 -29.68 0.33 15.55
N ILE A 144 -29.96 0.29 14.24
CA ILE A 144 -28.90 0.25 13.21
C ILE A 144 -28.08 1.55 13.22
N CYS A 145 -28.76 2.70 13.31
CA CYS A 145 -28.13 4.02 13.41
C CYS A 145 -27.09 4.05 14.55
N GLU A 146 -27.48 3.61 15.74
CA GLU A 146 -26.61 3.55 16.92
C GLU A 146 -25.47 2.55 16.74
N ARG A 147 -25.76 1.34 16.22
CA ARG A 147 -24.76 0.29 16.00
C ARG A 147 -23.68 0.66 15.01
N VAL A 148 -23.98 1.50 14.04
CA VAL A 148 -23.00 1.97 13.07
C VAL A 148 -22.33 3.29 13.47
N GLY A 149 -22.54 3.74 14.71
CA GLY A 149 -21.82 4.88 15.30
C GLY A 149 -22.40 6.24 14.93
N TYR A 150 -23.72 6.32 14.67
CA TYR A 150 -24.46 7.58 14.50
C TYR A 150 -25.32 7.87 15.72
N ASN A 151 -25.19 9.05 16.31
CA ASN A 151 -26.01 9.51 17.43
C ASN A 151 -27.29 10.23 16.99
N ASP A 152 -27.35 10.67 15.72
CA ASP A 152 -28.50 11.38 15.15
C ASP A 152 -29.10 10.58 13.98
N ARG A 153 -30.31 10.08 14.20
CA ARG A 153 -31.08 9.32 13.19
C ARG A 153 -31.40 10.14 11.94
N LYS A 154 -31.62 11.45 12.06
CA LYS A 154 -31.91 12.31 10.92
C LYS A 154 -30.67 12.44 10.03
N HIS A 155 -29.52 12.70 10.63
CA HIS A 155 -28.23 12.75 9.93
C HIS A 155 -27.87 11.40 9.30
N PHE A 156 -28.06 10.30 10.03
CA PHE A 156 -27.88 8.94 9.50
C PHE A 156 -28.77 8.69 8.25
N THR A 157 -30.08 8.97 8.34
CA THR A 157 -31.01 8.72 7.24
C THR A 157 -30.67 9.55 6.01
N GLN A 158 -30.30 10.81 6.18
CA GLN A 158 -29.87 11.69 5.08
C GLN A 158 -28.59 11.19 4.42
N THR A 159 -27.59 10.78 5.23
CA THR A 159 -26.33 10.23 4.74
C THR A 159 -26.55 8.91 4.00
N PHE A 160 -27.36 8.04 4.55
CA PHE A 160 -27.72 6.77 3.91
C PHE A 160 -28.43 6.99 2.57
N HIS A 161 -29.43 7.88 2.52
CA HIS A 161 -30.13 8.22 1.28
C HIS A 161 -29.18 8.78 0.22
N LYS A 162 -28.25 9.66 0.62
CA LYS A 162 -27.24 10.22 -0.30
C LYS A 162 -26.35 9.15 -0.93
N ILE A 163 -26.05 8.07 -0.21
CA ILE A 163 -25.16 6.99 -0.67
C ILE A 163 -25.92 5.87 -1.37
N ALA A 164 -27.08 5.49 -0.85
CA ALA A 164 -27.85 4.34 -1.32
C ALA A 164 -28.97 4.72 -2.34
N GLY A 165 -29.26 6.03 -2.49
CA GLY A 165 -30.32 6.52 -3.38
C GLY A 165 -31.74 6.39 -2.81
N VAL A 166 -31.93 5.60 -1.76
CA VAL A 166 -33.23 5.37 -1.07
C VAL A 166 -33.01 5.46 0.44
N ASN A 167 -34.12 5.64 1.20
CA ASN A 167 -34.01 5.68 2.66
C ASN A 167 -33.81 4.26 3.26
N PRO A 168 -33.35 4.13 4.52
CA PRO A 168 -33.08 2.83 5.13
C PRO A 168 -34.29 1.87 5.15
N ALA A 169 -35.51 2.38 5.38
CA ALA A 169 -36.69 1.54 5.40
C ALA A 169 -37.10 1.03 4.01
N GLU A 170 -36.95 1.85 2.99
CA GLU A 170 -37.12 1.46 1.58
C GLU A 170 -36.05 0.46 1.16
N TYR A 171 -34.78 0.69 1.54
CA TYR A 171 -33.66 -0.23 1.25
C TYR A 171 -33.97 -1.63 1.80
N ARG A 172 -34.45 -1.74 3.03
CA ARG A 172 -34.88 -3.02 3.61
C ARG A 172 -36.00 -3.70 2.82
N LYS A 173 -37.01 -2.94 2.33
CA LYS A 173 -38.09 -3.52 1.53
C LYS A 173 -37.61 -4.06 0.17
N LEU A 174 -36.57 -3.48 -0.38
CA LEU A 174 -36.02 -3.85 -1.69
C LEU A 174 -35.03 -4.98 -1.64
N TYR A 175 -34.26 -5.09 -0.55
CA TYR A 175 -33.06 -5.94 -0.47
C TYR A 175 -32.97 -6.84 0.78
N GLY A 176 -33.90 -6.72 1.72
CA GLY A 176 -33.98 -7.51 2.97
C GLY A 176 -34.97 -8.66 2.93
#